data_9f20ea3645cdf9f4a7fcce1217039ec6
#
_entry.id   9f20ea3645cdf9f4a7fcce1217039ec6
#
_cell.length_a   1.000
_cell.length_b   1.000
_cell.length_c   1.000
_cell.angle_alpha   90.00
_cell.angle_beta   90.00
_cell.angle_gamma   90.00
#
_symmetry.space_group_name_H-M   'P 1'
#
loop_
_entity.id
_entity.type
_entity.pdbx_description
1 polymer ?
#
loop_
_entity_poly.entity_id
_entity_poly.type
_entity_poly.pdbx_seq_one_letter_code
_entity_poly.pdbx_strand_id
1 'polypeptide(L)'
;LIRYGLYSSSLVFRHFDGGDLSVVFDPRSGDTHLLDAVSFETCQVLVSGPATVDQIKRSMLVEFTAEDPAMICQAVDAAIERLRYSGLLGSVSN
;
A
#
# COMPACT_ATOMS: atom_id res chain seq x y z
N LEU A 1 10.27 16.56 4.43
CA LEU A 1 9.57 15.72 3.48
C LEU A 1 9.08 14.45 4.17
N ILE A 2 7.77 14.19 4.13
CA ILE A 2 7.19 13.04 4.79
C ILE A 2 7.25 11.84 3.87
N ARG A 3 7.76 10.73 4.40
CA ARG A 3 7.72 9.43 3.74
C ARG A 3 6.88 8.49 4.58
N TYR A 4 6.28 7.52 3.92
CA TYR A 4 5.54 6.46 4.59
C TYR A 4 6.30 5.15 4.49
N GLY A 5 6.17 4.34 5.51
CA GLY A 5 6.80 3.02 5.53
C GLY A 5 5.95 2.02 6.28
N LEU A 6 6.18 0.74 6.00
CA LEU A 6 5.51 -0.34 6.73
C LEU A 6 6.07 -0.42 8.14
N TYR A 7 5.20 -0.65 9.12
CA TYR A 7 5.63 -0.79 10.52
C TYR A 7 6.39 -2.08 10.77
N SER A 8 6.19 -3.09 9.96
CA SER A 8 6.81 -4.39 10.20
C SER A 8 7.33 -4.96 8.88
N SER A 9 8.51 -5.58 8.95
CA SER A 9 9.06 -6.37 7.85
C SER A 9 8.51 -7.79 7.85
N SER A 10 7.71 -8.16 8.85
CA SER A 10 7.20 -9.52 9.02
C SER A 10 5.79 -9.71 8.44
N LEU A 11 5.25 -8.71 7.73
CA LEU A 11 3.94 -8.83 7.10
C LEU A 11 3.95 -9.92 6.03
N VAL A 12 2.90 -10.73 6.01
CA VAL A 12 2.75 -11.82 5.04
C VAL A 12 1.64 -11.45 4.07
N PHE A 13 1.99 -11.30 2.80
CA PHE A 13 1.05 -10.93 1.75
C PHE A 13 0.63 -12.16 0.96
N ARG A 14 -0.65 -12.22 0.61
CA ARG A 14 -1.20 -13.25 -0.24
C ARG A 14 -2.11 -12.65 -1.29
N HIS A 15 -1.82 -12.96 -2.54
CA HIS A 15 -2.63 -12.53 -3.68
C HIS A 15 -3.43 -13.72 -4.19
N PHE A 16 -4.74 -13.54 -4.39
CA PHE A 16 -5.59 -14.61 -4.87
C PHE A 16 -5.66 -14.58 -6.39
N ASP A 17 -5.47 -15.75 -7.01
CA ASP A 17 -5.54 -15.89 -8.47
C ASP A 17 -6.91 -15.50 -9.00
N GLY A 18 -6.92 -14.76 -10.11
CA GLY A 18 -8.13 -14.39 -10.82
C GLY A 18 -8.94 -13.26 -10.20
N GLY A 19 -8.40 -12.58 -9.17
CA GLY A 19 -9.09 -11.47 -8.52
C GLY A 19 -8.17 -10.31 -8.23
N ASP A 20 -8.79 -9.17 -7.91
CA ASP A 20 -8.06 -7.96 -7.52
C ASP A 20 -7.86 -7.88 -6.01
N LEU A 21 -8.29 -8.89 -5.27
CA LEU A 21 -8.20 -8.89 -3.82
C LEU A 21 -6.96 -9.62 -3.35
N SER A 22 -6.33 -9.06 -2.34
CA SER A 22 -5.20 -9.65 -1.65
C SER A 22 -5.44 -9.53 -0.15
N VAL A 23 -4.69 -10.30 0.63
CA VAL A 23 -4.72 -10.17 2.07
C VAL A 23 -3.32 -9.94 2.59
N VAL A 24 -3.22 -9.27 3.73
CA VAL A 24 -1.98 -9.15 4.48
C VAL A 24 -2.24 -9.62 5.90
N PHE A 25 -1.39 -10.52 6.38
CA PHE A 25 -1.41 -10.97 7.76
C PHE A 25 -0.32 -10.22 8.54
N ASP A 26 -0.73 -9.63 9.66
CA ASP A 26 0.18 -8.93 10.56
C ASP A 26 0.42 -9.80 11.79
N PRO A 27 1.58 -10.45 11.91
CA PRO A 27 1.85 -11.33 13.06
C PRO A 27 1.96 -10.57 14.38
N ARG A 28 2.18 -9.26 14.37
CA ARG A 28 2.24 -8.45 15.59
C ARG A 28 0.90 -8.41 16.31
N SER A 29 -0.18 -8.30 15.55
CA SER A 29 -1.55 -8.20 16.09
C SER A 29 -2.33 -9.49 15.91
N GLY A 30 -1.90 -10.36 15.00
CA GLY A 30 -2.66 -11.55 14.61
C GLY A 30 -3.80 -11.25 13.64
N ASP A 31 -3.90 -10.01 13.15
CA ASP A 31 -4.98 -9.59 12.27
C ASP A 31 -4.66 -9.87 10.81
N THR A 32 -5.70 -10.15 10.04
CA THR A 32 -5.63 -10.26 8.59
C THR A 32 -6.47 -9.13 8.00
N HIS A 33 -5.88 -8.40 7.04
CA HIS A 33 -6.55 -7.28 6.39
C HIS A 33 -6.75 -7.58 4.92
N LEU A 34 -7.93 -7.23 4.41
CA LEU A 34 -8.24 -7.36 2.99
C LEU A 34 -7.75 -6.13 2.26
N LEU A 35 -7.07 -6.32 1.14
CA LEU A 35 -6.49 -5.24 0.34
C LEU A 35 -7.05 -5.28 -1.08
N ASP A 36 -7.44 -4.10 -1.60
CA ASP A 36 -7.70 -3.95 -3.02
C ASP A 36 -6.37 -3.85 -3.80
N ALA A 37 -6.46 -3.78 -5.12
CA ALA A 37 -5.27 -3.78 -5.98
C ALA A 37 -4.35 -2.61 -5.68
N VAL A 38 -4.89 -1.40 -5.50
CA VAL A 38 -4.07 -0.21 -5.24
C VAL A 38 -3.42 -0.29 -3.87
N SER A 39 -4.14 -0.75 -2.85
CA SER A 39 -3.59 -0.92 -1.51
C SER A 39 -2.49 -1.97 -1.48
N PHE A 40 -2.69 -3.09 -2.18
CA PHE A 40 -1.68 -4.13 -2.28
C PHE A 40 -0.41 -3.62 -2.94
N GLU A 41 -0.54 -2.95 -4.10
CA GLU A 41 0.62 -2.43 -4.82
C GLU A 41 1.33 -1.32 -4.05
N THR A 42 0.58 -0.50 -3.31
CA THR A 42 1.17 0.49 -2.41
C THR A 42 2.06 -0.19 -1.37
N CYS A 43 1.57 -1.25 -0.76
CA CYS A 43 2.38 -2.03 0.19
C CYS A 43 3.62 -2.62 -0.48
N GLN A 44 3.50 -3.10 -1.73
CA GLN A 44 4.64 -3.67 -2.44
C GLN A 44 5.74 -2.62 -2.69
N VAL A 45 5.36 -1.39 -3.01
CA VAL A 45 6.34 -0.30 -3.11
C VAL A 45 7.06 -0.11 -1.79
N LEU A 46 6.32 -0.14 -0.68
CA LEU A 46 6.88 0.11 0.65
C LEU A 46 7.69 -1.05 1.22
N VAL A 47 7.55 -2.24 0.66
CA VAL A 47 8.42 -3.38 1.04
C VAL A 47 9.88 -3.06 0.72
N SER A 48 10.13 -2.31 -0.34
CA SER A 48 11.50 -1.91 -0.73
C SER A 48 12.07 -0.80 0.16
N GLY A 49 11.23 -0.13 0.94
CA GLY A 49 11.65 0.95 1.84
C GLY A 49 10.65 2.08 1.85
N PRO A 50 10.82 3.05 2.76
CA PRO A 50 9.92 4.20 2.84
C PRO A 50 9.90 5.02 1.55
N ALA A 51 8.73 5.60 1.26
CA ALA A 51 8.53 6.41 0.06
C ALA A 51 7.60 7.58 0.34
N THR A 52 7.76 8.65 -0.44
CA THR A 52 6.83 9.77 -0.40
C THR A 52 5.55 9.43 -1.15
N VAL A 53 4.48 10.19 -0.88
CA VAL A 53 3.21 10.03 -1.62
C VAL A 53 3.43 10.16 -3.13
N ASP A 54 4.26 11.14 -3.54
CA ASP A 54 4.53 11.34 -4.96
C ASP A 54 5.25 10.14 -5.59
N GLN A 55 6.19 9.54 -4.87
CA GLN A 55 6.86 8.33 -5.34
C GLN A 55 5.90 7.16 -5.48
N ILE A 56 5.00 7.00 -4.51
CA ILE A 56 3.98 5.95 -4.55
C ILE A 56 3.04 6.18 -5.74
N LYS A 57 2.57 7.41 -5.93
CA LYS A 57 1.68 7.75 -7.05
C LYS A 57 2.35 7.48 -8.40
N ARG A 58 3.62 7.83 -8.54
CA ARG A 58 4.38 7.57 -9.77
C ARG A 58 4.44 6.07 -10.08
N SER A 59 4.70 5.25 -9.07
CA SER A 59 4.73 3.79 -9.23
C SER A 59 3.37 3.26 -9.64
N MET A 60 2.30 3.78 -9.06
CA MET A 60 0.95 3.34 -9.40
C MET A 60 0.55 3.74 -10.82
N LEU A 61 0.96 4.91 -11.28
CA LEU A 61 0.67 5.35 -12.64
C LEU A 61 1.37 4.48 -13.69
N VAL A 62 2.52 3.91 -13.36
CA VAL A 62 3.21 2.95 -14.22
C VAL A 62 2.48 1.60 -14.21
N GLU A 63 2.02 1.17 -13.04
CA GLU A 63 1.38 -0.14 -12.88
C GLU A 63 -0.04 -0.18 -13.47
N PHE A 64 -0.80 0.89 -13.32
CA PHE A 64 -2.22 0.97 -13.71
C PHE A 64 -2.39 1.89 -14.92
N THR A 65 -1.71 1.58 -16.01
CA THR A 65 -1.70 2.46 -17.20
C THR A 65 -3.04 2.55 -17.93
N ALA A 66 -3.92 1.56 -17.75
CA ALA A 66 -5.24 1.56 -18.38
C ALA A 66 -6.26 2.42 -17.64
N GLU A 67 -5.93 2.89 -16.44
CA GLU A 67 -6.86 3.65 -15.60
C GLU A 67 -6.63 5.15 -15.75
N ASP A 68 -7.65 5.94 -15.42
CA ASP A 68 -7.55 7.39 -15.37
C ASP A 68 -6.51 7.80 -14.30
N PRO A 69 -5.46 8.55 -14.67
CA PRO A 69 -4.43 8.95 -13.71
C PRO A 69 -4.97 9.69 -12.48
N ALA A 70 -5.99 10.54 -12.66
CA ALA A 70 -6.59 11.25 -11.52
C ALA A 70 -7.27 10.30 -10.55
N MET A 71 -7.93 9.28 -11.05
CA MET A 71 -8.56 8.25 -10.22
C MET A 71 -7.52 7.43 -9.47
N ILE A 72 -6.42 7.09 -10.13
CA ILE A 72 -5.33 6.36 -9.47
C ILE A 72 -4.72 7.18 -8.35
N CYS A 73 -4.47 8.46 -8.56
CA CYS A 73 -3.92 9.33 -7.51
C CYS A 73 -4.87 9.43 -6.31
N GLN A 74 -6.18 9.55 -6.55
CA GLN A 74 -7.17 9.55 -5.47
C GLN A 74 -7.20 8.21 -4.74
N ALA A 75 -7.10 7.10 -5.47
CA ALA A 75 -7.08 5.77 -4.89
C ALA A 75 -5.85 5.56 -4.00
N VAL A 76 -4.70 6.12 -4.39
CA VAL A 76 -3.48 6.06 -3.57
C VAL A 76 -3.68 6.82 -2.27
N ASP A 77 -4.24 8.03 -2.32
CA ASP A 77 -4.51 8.82 -1.12
C ASP A 77 -5.43 8.04 -0.16
N ALA A 78 -6.49 7.44 -0.69
CA ALA A 78 -7.41 6.64 0.10
C ALA A 78 -6.75 5.39 0.67
N ALA A 79 -5.90 4.73 -0.12
CA ALA A 79 -5.18 3.54 0.32
C ALA A 79 -4.23 3.88 1.48
N ILE A 80 -3.49 4.97 1.39
CA ILE A 80 -2.58 5.39 2.46
C ILE A 80 -3.35 5.63 3.75
N GLU A 81 -4.50 6.31 3.68
CA GLU A 81 -5.32 6.56 4.86
C GLU A 81 -5.84 5.26 5.49
N ARG A 82 -6.34 4.33 4.67
CA ARG A 82 -6.80 3.03 5.18
C ARG A 82 -5.68 2.23 5.83
N LEU A 83 -4.51 2.20 5.19
CA LEU A 83 -3.37 1.44 5.69
C LEU A 83 -2.81 2.05 6.99
N ARG A 84 -2.82 3.37 7.09
CA ARG A 84 -2.45 4.05 8.34
C ARG A 84 -3.43 3.71 9.46
N TYR A 85 -4.72 3.79 9.17
CA TYR A 85 -5.75 3.50 10.15
C TYR A 85 -5.68 2.05 10.63
N SER A 86 -5.34 1.13 9.73
CA SER A 86 -5.19 -0.29 10.06
C SER A 86 -3.89 -0.61 10.82
N GLY A 87 -3.01 0.37 11.00
CA GLY A 87 -1.75 0.17 11.68
C GLY A 87 -0.69 -0.53 10.86
N LEU A 88 -0.86 -0.63 9.54
CA LEU A 88 0.08 -1.32 8.66
C LEU A 88 1.22 -0.41 8.22
N LEU A 89 0.97 0.89 8.09
CA LEU A 89 2.01 1.84 7.76
C LEU A 89 1.89 3.11 8.57
N GLY A 90 2.97 3.85 8.62
CA GLY A 90 3.02 5.14 9.29
C GLY A 90 4.00 6.07 8.63
N SER A 91 4.03 7.31 9.10
CA SER A 91 4.95 8.31 8.58
C SER A 91 6.35 8.12 9.16
N VAL A 92 7.34 8.31 8.31
CA VAL A 92 8.76 8.31 8.66
C VAL A 92 9.29 9.69 8.34
N SER A 93 9.76 10.40 9.35
CA SER A 93 10.36 11.72 9.15
C SER A 93 11.88 11.61 9.13
N ASN A 94 12.47 12.43 8.30
CA ASN A 94 13.94 12.55 8.25
C ASN A 94 14.40 13.77 9.03
#